data_1820f7646ddacc09623773bedc11bd8a
#
_entry.id   1820f7646ddacc09623773bedc11bd8a
#
_cell.length_a   1.000
_cell.length_b   1.000
_cell.length_c   1.000
_cell.angle_alpha   90.00
_cell.angle_beta   90.00
_cell.angle_gamma   90.00
#
_symmetry.space_group_name_H-M   'P 1'
#
loop_
_entity.id
_entity.type
_entity.pdbx_description
1 polymer ?
#
loop_
_entity_poly.entity_id
_entity_poly.type
_entity_poly.pdbx_seq_one_letter_code
_entity_poly.pdbx_strand_id
1 'polypeptide(L)'
;MSTICAVSTPLAQGGISVIRISGEDAVNIAAAVFSPQSCESVQSMAGYSCAYGKITDAQGKTVDDGVLTVFRAPRSYTGEDVCEISCHGGIYVTKKVLRLCLAAGAKLADRGEFTKRAFMNGKLSLTQAEAVMDTISAQGELALNSANLARQGKLFEQIKRLTDRLVEILGELAAWVDYPEEDLPQVETQTLKNSLSDAISVLDRIIENYDRGLVFKSGIDTCIAGKPNVGK
;
A
#
# COMPACT_ATOMS: atom_id res chain seq x y z
N MET A 1 -1.37 4.11 17.50
CA MET A 1 -0.07 4.43 16.82
C MET A 1 0.10 5.93 16.72
N SER A 2 1.34 6.48 16.67
CA SER A 2 1.53 7.93 16.49
C SER A 2 1.03 8.37 15.10
N THR A 3 0.44 9.55 15.00
CA THR A 3 0.04 10.13 13.71
C THR A 3 1.26 10.57 12.92
N ILE A 4 1.33 10.19 11.65
CA ILE A 4 2.45 10.47 10.75
C ILE A 4 2.05 11.40 9.61
N CYS A 5 3.02 12.12 9.05
CA CYS A 5 2.83 12.89 7.83
C CYS A 5 4.05 12.81 6.90
N ALA A 6 3.81 12.94 5.61
CA ALA A 6 4.86 13.09 4.60
C ALA A 6 4.35 13.80 3.35
N VAL A 7 5.29 14.28 2.54
CA VAL A 7 5.01 14.71 1.16
C VAL A 7 4.79 13.46 0.30
N SER A 8 3.64 13.36 -0.34
CA SER A 8 3.22 12.21 -1.16
C SER A 8 3.46 12.41 -2.66
N THR A 9 3.90 13.59 -3.08
CA THR A 9 4.30 13.93 -4.44
C THR A 9 5.82 14.05 -4.54
N PRO A 10 6.42 13.95 -5.73
CA PRO A 10 7.86 14.23 -5.89
C PRO A 10 8.21 15.63 -5.37
N LEU A 11 9.33 15.74 -4.63
CA LEU A 11 9.80 17.02 -4.11
C LEU A 11 10.54 17.80 -5.23
N ALA A 12 9.78 18.26 -6.21
CA ALA A 12 10.23 19.04 -7.35
C ALA A 12 9.26 20.21 -7.58
N GLN A 13 9.69 21.21 -8.33
CA GLN A 13 8.80 22.31 -8.71
C GLN A 13 7.69 21.79 -9.65
N GLY A 14 6.44 22.03 -9.28
CA GLY A 14 5.26 21.58 -10.03
C GLY A 14 4.05 22.47 -9.71
N GLY A 15 2.90 22.15 -10.29
CA GLY A 15 1.65 22.90 -10.03
C GLY A 15 1.08 22.59 -8.65
N ILE A 16 1.15 21.35 -8.20
CA ILE A 16 0.53 20.88 -6.95
C ILE A 16 1.50 19.98 -6.19
N SER A 17 1.47 20.09 -4.85
CA SER A 17 2.09 19.13 -3.94
C SER A 17 1.06 18.66 -2.91
N VAL A 18 1.17 17.40 -2.49
CA VAL A 18 0.26 16.78 -1.52
C VAL A 18 1.02 16.34 -0.28
N ILE A 19 0.58 16.82 0.88
CA ILE A 19 1.03 16.34 2.19
C ILE A 19 -0.04 15.41 2.72
N ARG A 20 0.31 14.16 3.00
CA ARG A 20 -0.58 13.15 3.61
C ARG A 20 -0.30 13.04 5.09
N ILE A 21 -1.36 13.00 5.88
CA ILE A 21 -1.36 12.80 7.33
C ILE A 21 -2.19 11.53 7.59
N SER A 22 -1.71 10.60 8.43
CA SER A 22 -2.45 9.37 8.78
C SER A 22 -2.27 9.03 10.26
N GLY A 23 -3.36 8.68 10.92
CA GLY A 23 -3.39 8.28 12.32
C GLY A 23 -4.59 8.86 13.07
N GLU A 24 -4.68 8.55 14.35
CA GLU A 24 -5.80 8.93 15.22
C GLU A 24 -6.01 10.45 15.28
N ASP A 25 -4.92 11.24 15.28
CA ASP A 25 -4.98 12.71 15.33
C ASP A 25 -4.93 13.40 13.97
N ALA A 26 -5.04 12.64 12.85
CA ALA A 26 -4.87 13.20 11.51
C ALA A 26 -5.78 14.39 11.24
N VAL A 27 -7.03 14.31 11.67
CA VAL A 27 -8.03 15.36 11.49
C VAL A 27 -7.75 16.59 12.36
N ASN A 28 -7.32 16.39 13.62
CA ASN A 28 -6.98 17.48 14.52
C ASN A 28 -5.73 18.23 14.05
N ILE A 29 -4.72 17.50 13.58
CA ILE A 29 -3.50 18.09 13.00
C ILE A 29 -3.84 18.86 11.72
N ALA A 30 -4.68 18.30 10.83
CA ALA A 30 -5.13 19.02 9.65
C ALA A 30 -5.89 20.30 10.01
N ALA A 31 -6.77 20.25 11.02
CA ALA A 31 -7.52 21.42 11.50
C ALA A 31 -6.65 22.51 12.13
N ALA A 32 -5.51 22.14 12.71
CA ALA A 32 -4.57 23.12 13.26
C ALA A 32 -3.84 23.94 12.18
N VAL A 33 -3.77 23.44 10.94
CA VAL A 33 -3.01 24.06 9.85
C VAL A 33 -3.88 24.48 8.66
N PHE A 34 -5.17 24.10 8.65
CA PHE A 34 -6.06 24.34 7.52
C PHE A 34 -7.41 24.91 8.00
N SER A 35 -7.83 26.02 7.38
CA SER A 35 -9.12 26.70 7.63
C SER A 35 -10.00 26.55 6.37
N PRO A 36 -11.03 25.68 6.39
CA PRO A 36 -11.91 25.50 5.26
C PRO A 36 -12.79 26.74 5.04
N GLN A 37 -13.13 27.04 3.79
CA GLN A 37 -14.08 28.12 3.45
C GLN A 37 -15.51 27.59 3.28
N SER A 38 -15.69 26.31 2.96
CA SER A 38 -16.97 25.70 2.60
C SER A 38 -17.69 24.99 3.74
N CYS A 39 -17.05 24.83 4.91
CA CYS A 39 -17.64 24.20 6.09
C CYS A 39 -17.12 24.88 7.38
N GLU A 40 -17.81 24.64 8.50
CA GLU A 40 -17.47 25.28 9.77
C GLU A 40 -16.11 24.83 10.33
N SER A 41 -15.76 23.58 10.15
CA SER A 41 -14.50 23.01 10.65
C SER A 41 -14.07 21.77 9.87
N VAL A 42 -12.78 21.44 9.96
CA VAL A 42 -12.25 20.17 9.40
C VAL A 42 -12.83 18.95 10.13
N GLN A 43 -13.09 19.10 11.43
CA GLN A 43 -13.66 18.02 12.25
C GLN A 43 -15.08 17.62 11.80
N SER A 44 -15.86 18.58 11.30
CA SER A 44 -17.23 18.33 10.80
C SER A 44 -17.26 17.71 9.39
N MET A 45 -16.12 17.64 8.69
CA MET A 45 -16.04 17.06 7.37
C MET A 45 -16.30 15.54 7.38
N ALA A 46 -17.19 15.10 6.50
CA ALA A 46 -17.45 13.68 6.27
C ALA A 46 -16.25 13.00 5.60
N GLY A 47 -16.15 11.67 5.73
CA GLY A 47 -15.20 10.89 4.94
C GLY A 47 -15.48 11.01 3.43
N TYR A 48 -14.43 10.98 2.61
CA TYR A 48 -14.48 11.19 1.16
C TYR A 48 -15.03 12.56 0.74
N SER A 49 -14.81 13.57 1.57
CA SER A 49 -15.13 14.94 1.24
C SER A 49 -13.89 15.80 1.11
N CYS A 50 -13.99 16.88 0.36
CA CYS A 50 -12.94 17.87 0.20
C CYS A 50 -13.48 19.28 0.44
N ALA A 51 -12.60 20.16 0.89
CA ALA A 51 -12.88 21.58 1.09
C ALA A 51 -11.72 22.42 0.58
N TYR A 52 -12.05 23.51 -0.13
CA TYR A 52 -11.08 24.56 -0.40
C TYR A 52 -10.91 25.45 0.82
N GLY A 53 -9.69 25.89 1.09
CA GLY A 53 -9.41 26.72 2.27
C GLY A 53 -8.01 27.30 2.29
N LYS A 54 -7.69 27.94 3.42
CA LYS A 54 -6.40 28.55 3.66
C LYS A 54 -5.53 27.65 4.53
N ILE A 55 -4.26 27.57 4.18
CA ILE A 55 -3.22 26.95 5.00
C ILE A 55 -2.56 28.05 5.82
N THR A 56 -2.61 27.94 7.14
CA THR A 56 -2.16 28.98 8.07
C THR A 56 -1.09 28.48 9.02
N ASP A 57 -0.23 29.36 9.47
CA ASP A 57 0.71 29.06 10.55
C ASP A 57 0.06 29.29 11.95
N ALA A 58 0.80 28.95 12.99
CA ALA A 58 0.32 29.09 14.38
C ALA A 58 -0.06 30.52 14.80
N GLN A 59 0.36 31.53 14.05
CA GLN A 59 0.02 32.94 14.24
C GLN A 59 -1.18 33.38 13.39
N GLY A 60 -1.82 32.45 12.66
CA GLY A 60 -2.95 32.69 11.76
C GLY A 60 -2.57 33.37 10.44
N LYS A 61 -1.26 33.48 10.12
CA LYS A 61 -0.80 34.04 8.85
C LYS A 61 -0.97 33.01 7.75
N THR A 62 -1.59 33.41 6.66
CA THR A 62 -1.74 32.55 5.47
C THR A 62 -0.38 32.23 4.86
N VAL A 63 -0.11 30.96 4.70
CA VAL A 63 1.08 30.41 4.03
C VAL A 63 0.78 30.10 2.58
N ASP A 64 -0.41 29.54 2.32
CA ASP A 64 -0.90 29.16 1.02
C ASP A 64 -2.42 28.96 1.07
N ASP A 65 -3.02 28.68 -0.07
CA ASP A 65 -4.39 28.18 -0.17
C ASP A 65 -4.39 26.85 -0.94
N GLY A 66 -5.41 26.03 -0.72
CA GLY A 66 -5.43 24.71 -1.31
C GLY A 66 -6.68 23.92 -0.98
N VAL A 67 -6.59 22.61 -1.17
CA VAL A 67 -7.70 21.69 -0.94
C VAL A 67 -7.30 20.67 0.12
N LEU A 68 -8.15 20.50 1.12
CA LEU A 68 -8.07 19.42 2.08
C LEU A 68 -9.06 18.32 1.69
N THR A 69 -8.57 17.09 1.62
CA THR A 69 -9.41 15.88 1.48
C THR A 69 -9.34 15.06 2.76
N VAL A 70 -10.50 14.60 3.26
CA VAL A 70 -10.61 13.80 4.49
C VAL A 70 -11.11 12.40 4.17
N PHE A 71 -10.43 11.39 4.72
CA PHE A 71 -10.83 9.99 4.68
C PHE A 71 -10.96 9.49 6.11
N ARG A 72 -12.14 8.96 6.48
CA ARG A 72 -12.40 8.44 7.83
C ARG A 72 -12.14 6.94 7.90
N ALA A 73 -11.56 6.52 9.00
CA ALA A 73 -11.40 5.09 9.32
C ALA A 73 -12.75 4.36 9.27
N PRO A 74 -12.79 3.10 8.85
CA PRO A 74 -11.71 2.32 8.24
C PRO A 74 -11.58 2.53 6.72
N ARG A 75 -12.33 3.46 6.13
CA ARG A 75 -12.42 3.72 4.70
C ARG A 75 -11.34 4.72 4.25
N SER A 76 -10.07 4.30 4.36
CA SER A 76 -8.89 5.06 3.92
C SER A 76 -7.82 4.12 3.40
N TYR A 77 -6.72 4.66 2.88
CA TYR A 77 -5.60 3.86 2.41
C TYR A 77 -4.95 3.02 3.52
N THR A 78 -4.71 3.64 4.68
CA THR A 78 -4.07 2.98 5.83
C THR A 78 -5.05 2.26 6.75
N GLY A 79 -6.37 2.47 6.58
CA GLY A 79 -7.39 2.04 7.53
C GLY A 79 -7.54 2.95 8.76
N GLU A 80 -6.68 3.97 8.91
CA GLU A 80 -6.76 5.03 9.93
C GLU A 80 -7.50 6.25 9.36
N ASP A 81 -7.73 7.29 10.18
CA ASP A 81 -8.11 8.61 9.64
C ASP A 81 -6.96 9.16 8.80
N VAL A 82 -7.26 9.62 7.59
CA VAL A 82 -6.28 10.19 6.67
C VAL A 82 -6.75 11.56 6.19
N CYS A 83 -5.84 12.51 6.20
CA CYS A 83 -6.03 13.82 5.60
C CYS A 83 -4.97 14.08 4.53
N GLU A 84 -5.37 14.64 3.41
CA GLU A 84 -4.47 15.06 2.33
C GLU A 84 -4.63 16.57 2.09
N ILE A 85 -3.56 17.32 2.30
CA ILE A 85 -3.51 18.76 2.03
C ILE A 85 -2.81 18.95 0.70
N SER A 86 -3.56 19.37 -0.32
CA SER A 86 -3.04 19.78 -1.61
C SER A 86 -2.73 21.26 -1.58
N CYS A 87 -1.47 21.64 -1.76
CA CYS A 87 -0.99 23.03 -1.81
C CYS A 87 -0.26 23.30 -3.13
N HIS A 88 0.18 24.52 -3.39
CA HIS A 88 1.01 24.80 -4.55
C HIS A 88 2.34 24.07 -4.48
N GLY A 89 2.79 23.52 -5.62
CA GLY A 89 3.94 22.60 -5.76
C GLY A 89 5.32 23.27 -5.72
N GLY A 90 5.44 24.42 -5.06
CA GLY A 90 6.73 25.06 -4.79
C GLY A 90 7.48 24.32 -3.66
N ILE A 91 8.75 23.99 -3.86
CA ILE A 91 9.55 23.24 -2.87
C ILE A 91 9.53 23.89 -1.49
N TYR A 92 9.60 25.22 -1.44
CA TYR A 92 9.56 25.96 -0.18
C TYR A 92 8.19 25.87 0.51
N VAL A 93 7.09 26.06 -0.25
CA VAL A 93 5.72 25.98 0.26
C VAL A 93 5.46 24.57 0.80
N THR A 94 5.77 23.54 0.01
CA THR A 94 5.61 22.14 0.40
C THR A 94 6.33 21.82 1.71
N LYS A 95 7.61 22.23 1.84
CA LYS A 95 8.38 22.04 3.07
C LYS A 95 7.81 22.85 4.25
N LYS A 96 7.27 24.04 3.99
CA LYS A 96 6.65 24.88 5.02
C LYS A 96 5.38 24.22 5.56
N VAL A 97 4.48 23.74 4.68
CA VAL A 97 3.25 23.02 5.08
C VAL A 97 3.57 21.73 5.84
N LEU A 98 4.56 20.93 5.37
CA LEU A 98 5.00 19.76 6.12
C LEU A 98 5.47 20.12 7.53
N ARG A 99 6.26 21.19 7.69
CA ARG A 99 6.73 21.64 9.00
C ARG A 99 5.58 22.09 9.91
N LEU A 100 4.53 22.70 9.37
CA LEU A 100 3.33 23.05 10.14
C LEU A 100 2.64 21.79 10.68
N CYS A 101 2.48 20.75 9.87
CA CYS A 101 1.90 19.48 10.32
C CYS A 101 2.77 18.81 11.41
N LEU A 102 4.11 18.86 11.27
CA LEU A 102 5.03 18.34 12.30
C LEU A 102 4.94 19.15 13.60
N ALA A 103 4.87 20.48 13.51
CA ALA A 103 4.71 21.35 14.68
C ALA A 103 3.34 21.17 15.36
N ALA A 104 2.30 20.77 14.61
CA ALA A 104 0.98 20.43 15.13
C ALA A 104 0.90 19.04 15.78
N GLY A 105 2.01 18.27 15.82
CA GLY A 105 2.11 17.00 16.55
C GLY A 105 2.26 15.76 15.69
N ALA A 106 2.26 15.86 14.36
CA ALA A 106 2.58 14.72 13.49
C ALA A 106 4.06 14.34 13.61
N LYS A 107 4.38 13.07 13.35
CA LYS A 107 5.75 12.61 13.13
C LYS A 107 6.01 12.44 11.65
N LEU A 108 7.27 12.64 11.24
CA LEU A 108 7.65 12.36 9.86
C LEU A 108 7.55 10.86 9.59
N ALA A 109 6.85 10.50 8.53
CA ALA A 109 6.70 9.09 8.13
C ALA A 109 8.02 8.53 7.59
N ASP A 110 8.30 7.28 7.92
CA ASP A 110 9.36 6.50 7.29
C ASP A 110 9.02 6.13 5.84
N ARG A 111 10.03 5.68 5.08
CA ARG A 111 9.81 5.22 3.71
C ARG A 111 8.86 4.02 3.69
N GLY A 112 7.77 4.11 2.93
CA GLY A 112 6.76 3.05 2.82
C GLY A 112 5.85 2.90 4.05
N GLU A 113 5.92 3.79 5.06
CA GLU A 113 5.18 3.64 6.31
C GLU A 113 3.65 3.63 6.11
N PHE A 114 3.11 4.42 5.20
CA PHE A 114 1.66 4.36 4.91
C PHE A 114 1.24 2.99 4.39
N THR A 115 2.01 2.39 3.49
CA THR A 115 1.75 1.04 2.97
C THR A 115 1.94 -0.04 4.04
N LYS A 116 2.97 0.12 4.91
CA LYS A 116 3.17 -0.75 6.07
C LYS A 116 1.96 -0.71 7.02
N ARG A 117 1.41 0.47 7.30
CA ARG A 117 0.20 0.61 8.13
C ARG A 117 -1.02 -0.02 7.46
N ALA A 118 -1.19 0.17 6.14
CA ALA A 118 -2.24 -0.49 5.40
C ALA A 118 -2.16 -2.02 5.52
N PHE A 119 -0.97 -2.59 5.45
CA PHE A 119 -0.73 -4.02 5.69
C PHE A 119 -1.06 -4.42 7.14
N MET A 120 -0.54 -3.70 8.13
CA MET A 120 -0.77 -4.00 9.55
C MET A 120 -2.26 -3.91 9.94
N ASN A 121 -3.02 -3.03 9.30
CA ASN A 121 -4.45 -2.84 9.49
C ASN A 121 -5.31 -3.76 8.60
N GLY A 122 -4.70 -4.75 7.93
CA GLY A 122 -5.41 -5.74 7.12
C GLY A 122 -6.03 -5.19 5.82
N LYS A 123 -5.63 -3.99 5.37
CA LYS A 123 -6.11 -3.40 4.10
C LYS A 123 -5.44 -4.02 2.89
N LEU A 124 -4.21 -4.47 3.05
CA LEU A 124 -3.39 -5.09 2.01
C LEU A 124 -2.76 -6.37 2.54
N SER A 125 -2.59 -7.38 1.70
CA SER A 125 -1.69 -8.50 1.96
C SER A 125 -0.23 -8.06 1.73
N LEU A 126 0.73 -8.86 2.18
CA LEU A 126 2.16 -8.56 1.97
C LEU A 126 2.49 -8.43 0.47
N THR A 127 2.00 -9.36 -0.35
CA THR A 127 2.21 -9.34 -1.81
C THR A 127 1.58 -8.11 -2.48
N GLN A 128 0.43 -7.65 -1.99
CA GLN A 128 -0.19 -6.41 -2.46
C GLN A 128 0.60 -5.16 -2.05
N ALA A 129 1.16 -5.15 -0.83
CA ALA A 129 1.99 -4.06 -0.35
C ALA A 129 3.29 -3.93 -1.17
N GLU A 130 3.94 -5.03 -1.51
CA GLU A 130 5.11 -5.06 -2.41
C GLU A 130 4.74 -4.58 -3.82
N ALA A 131 3.59 -5.01 -4.35
CA ALA A 131 3.13 -4.62 -5.69
C ALA A 131 2.80 -3.11 -5.83
N VAL A 132 2.62 -2.38 -4.73
CA VAL A 132 2.52 -0.91 -4.77
C VAL A 132 3.80 -0.30 -5.32
N MET A 133 4.97 -0.73 -4.85
CA MET A 133 6.27 -0.25 -5.35
C MET A 133 6.50 -0.68 -6.80
N ASP A 134 6.13 -1.90 -7.15
CA ASP A 134 6.24 -2.40 -8.52
C ASP A 134 5.39 -1.57 -9.49
N THR A 135 4.20 -1.13 -9.07
CA THR A 135 3.35 -0.22 -9.85
C THR A 135 4.01 1.15 -10.06
N ILE A 136 4.66 1.71 -9.01
CA ILE A 136 5.31 3.03 -9.07
C ILE A 136 6.58 2.97 -9.94
N SER A 137 7.32 1.87 -9.91
CA SER A 137 8.57 1.69 -10.64
C SER A 137 8.42 1.11 -12.06
N ALA A 138 7.19 0.74 -12.45
CA ALA A 138 6.93 0.16 -13.78
C ALA A 138 7.35 1.10 -14.91
N GLN A 139 8.21 0.62 -15.81
CA GLN A 139 8.71 1.39 -16.95
C GLN A 139 8.04 0.99 -18.29
N GLY A 140 7.05 0.09 -18.26
CA GLY A 140 6.36 -0.37 -19.45
C GLY A 140 5.05 -1.09 -19.12
N GLU A 141 4.24 -1.30 -20.17
CA GLU A 141 2.90 -1.85 -20.04
C GLU A 141 2.90 -3.26 -19.41
N LEU A 142 3.84 -4.11 -19.78
CA LEU A 142 3.95 -5.47 -19.24
C LEU A 142 4.27 -5.47 -17.73
N ALA A 143 5.20 -4.60 -17.31
CA ALA A 143 5.54 -4.44 -15.90
C ALA A 143 4.35 -3.90 -15.10
N LEU A 144 3.64 -2.89 -15.63
CA LEU A 144 2.45 -2.33 -15.01
C LEU A 144 1.33 -3.37 -14.89
N ASN A 145 1.07 -4.15 -15.94
CA ASN A 145 0.08 -5.21 -15.93
C ASN A 145 0.40 -6.29 -14.89
N SER A 146 1.66 -6.70 -14.79
CA SER A 146 2.12 -7.65 -13.77
C SER A 146 1.91 -7.11 -12.35
N ALA A 147 2.30 -5.86 -12.08
CA ALA A 147 2.09 -5.20 -10.80
C ALA A 147 0.59 -5.08 -10.44
N ASN A 148 -0.26 -4.74 -11.42
CA ASN A 148 -1.70 -4.66 -11.20
C ASN A 148 -2.33 -6.03 -10.88
N LEU A 149 -1.88 -7.13 -11.51
CA LEU A 149 -2.32 -8.48 -11.18
C LEU A 149 -1.92 -8.87 -9.76
N ALA A 150 -0.70 -8.52 -9.33
CA ALA A 150 -0.25 -8.73 -7.97
C ALA A 150 -1.07 -7.90 -6.95
N ARG A 151 -1.39 -6.64 -7.27
CA ARG A 151 -2.28 -5.78 -6.44
C ARG A 151 -3.69 -6.32 -6.33
N GLN A 152 -4.21 -7.04 -7.33
CA GLN A 152 -5.52 -7.70 -7.25
C GLN A 152 -5.54 -8.89 -6.28
N GLY A 153 -4.39 -9.27 -5.72
CA GLY A 153 -4.29 -10.34 -4.72
C GLY A 153 -4.45 -11.76 -5.28
N LYS A 154 -4.39 -11.96 -6.59
CA LYS A 154 -4.58 -13.29 -7.20
C LYS A 154 -3.56 -14.31 -6.70
N LEU A 155 -2.29 -13.91 -6.53
CA LEU A 155 -1.27 -14.77 -5.95
C LEU A 155 -1.59 -15.11 -4.48
N PHE A 156 -1.99 -14.10 -3.69
CA PHE A 156 -2.38 -14.29 -2.30
C PHE A 156 -3.54 -15.29 -2.18
N GLU A 157 -4.57 -15.17 -3.03
CA GLU A 157 -5.70 -16.10 -3.04
C GLU A 157 -5.29 -17.53 -3.37
N GLN A 158 -4.35 -17.72 -4.31
CA GLN A 158 -3.83 -19.06 -4.64
C GLN A 158 -3.07 -19.66 -3.46
N ILE A 159 -2.15 -18.90 -2.86
CA ILE A 159 -1.40 -19.35 -1.68
C ILE A 159 -2.34 -19.65 -0.51
N LYS A 160 -3.34 -18.77 -0.28
CA LYS A 160 -4.32 -18.95 0.79
C LYS A 160 -5.10 -20.26 0.62
N ARG A 161 -5.62 -20.55 -0.58
CA ARG A 161 -6.32 -21.81 -0.86
C ARG A 161 -5.47 -23.04 -0.57
N LEU A 162 -4.17 -23.00 -0.93
CA LEU A 162 -3.23 -24.06 -0.61
C LEU A 162 -3.03 -24.20 0.90
N THR A 163 -2.83 -23.10 1.59
CA THR A 163 -2.67 -23.09 3.05
C THR A 163 -3.91 -23.62 3.74
N ASP A 164 -5.10 -23.16 3.36
CA ASP A 164 -6.38 -23.61 3.92
C ASP A 164 -6.53 -25.14 3.73
N ARG A 165 -6.19 -25.65 2.54
CA ARG A 165 -6.22 -27.10 2.27
C ARG A 165 -5.22 -27.90 3.11
N LEU A 166 -4.00 -27.40 3.29
CA LEU A 166 -3.00 -28.06 4.14
C LEU A 166 -3.43 -28.03 5.63
N VAL A 167 -4.05 -26.97 6.08
CA VAL A 167 -4.61 -26.87 7.45
C VAL A 167 -5.75 -27.86 7.65
N GLU A 168 -6.64 -28.05 6.67
CA GLU A 168 -7.69 -29.10 6.72
C GLU A 168 -7.05 -30.48 6.88
N ILE A 169 -6.07 -30.83 6.05
CA ILE A 169 -5.35 -32.12 6.12
C ILE A 169 -4.68 -32.30 7.48
N LEU A 170 -4.04 -31.25 8.01
CA LEU A 170 -3.43 -31.30 9.33
C LEU A 170 -4.46 -31.50 10.43
N GLY A 171 -5.63 -30.86 10.33
CA GLY A 171 -6.73 -31.06 11.27
C GLY A 171 -7.28 -32.49 11.26
N GLU A 172 -7.47 -33.09 10.07
CA GLU A 172 -7.91 -34.48 9.93
C GLU A 172 -6.88 -35.45 10.55
N LEU A 173 -5.58 -35.24 10.29
CA LEU A 173 -4.50 -36.05 10.84
C LEU A 173 -4.40 -35.91 12.38
N ALA A 174 -4.52 -34.68 12.90
CA ALA A 174 -4.48 -34.43 14.33
C ALA A 174 -5.66 -35.11 15.03
N ALA A 175 -6.87 -34.99 14.51
CA ALA A 175 -8.04 -35.65 15.06
C ALA A 175 -7.87 -37.18 15.09
N TRP A 176 -7.32 -37.76 14.03
CA TRP A 176 -7.05 -39.21 13.95
C TRP A 176 -5.98 -39.68 14.96
N VAL A 177 -4.99 -38.86 15.26
CA VAL A 177 -3.95 -39.18 16.25
C VAL A 177 -4.45 -38.99 17.68
N ASP A 178 -5.24 -37.94 17.93
CA ASP A 178 -5.70 -37.58 19.30
C ASP A 178 -6.88 -38.45 19.76
N TYR A 179 -7.68 -38.99 18.85
CA TYR A 179 -8.88 -39.78 19.14
C TYR A 179 -8.88 -41.15 18.43
N PRO A 180 -7.88 -42.04 18.72
CA PRO A 180 -7.74 -43.30 18.03
C PRO A 180 -8.86 -44.31 18.32
N GLU A 181 -9.64 -44.10 19.39
CA GLU A 181 -10.75 -44.95 19.81
C GLU A 181 -12.10 -44.52 19.19
N GLU A 182 -12.13 -43.37 18.48
CA GLU A 182 -13.36 -42.90 17.81
C GLU A 182 -13.44 -43.41 16.37
N ASP A 183 -14.65 -43.70 15.89
CA ASP A 183 -14.95 -44.09 14.49
C ASP A 183 -14.79 -42.90 13.52
N LEU A 184 -13.59 -42.29 13.50
CA LEU A 184 -13.28 -41.23 12.56
C LEU A 184 -13.02 -41.80 11.17
N PRO A 185 -13.41 -41.09 10.08
CA PRO A 185 -13.07 -41.50 8.73
C PRO A 185 -11.56 -41.71 8.58
N GLN A 186 -11.16 -42.90 8.13
CA GLN A 186 -9.74 -43.19 7.88
C GLN A 186 -9.19 -42.25 6.82
N VAL A 187 -8.09 -41.54 7.14
CA VAL A 187 -7.37 -40.74 6.16
C VAL A 187 -6.68 -41.70 5.20
N GLU A 188 -7.24 -41.87 4.02
CA GLU A 188 -6.64 -42.73 2.98
C GLU A 188 -5.28 -42.16 2.55
N THR A 189 -4.22 -42.92 2.73
CA THR A 189 -2.86 -42.54 2.35
C THR A 189 -2.75 -42.07 0.89
N GLN A 190 -3.54 -42.66 -0.01
CA GLN A 190 -3.52 -42.30 -1.43
C GLN A 190 -4.15 -40.92 -1.65
N THR A 191 -5.25 -40.63 -0.98
CA THR A 191 -5.92 -39.31 -1.02
C THR A 191 -5.02 -38.18 -0.48
N LEU A 192 -4.30 -38.47 0.62
CA LEU A 192 -3.30 -37.56 1.16
C LEU A 192 -2.15 -37.29 0.19
N LYS A 193 -1.57 -38.36 -0.40
CA LYS A 193 -0.51 -38.22 -1.40
C LYS A 193 -0.95 -37.42 -2.61
N ASN A 194 -2.16 -37.65 -3.11
CA ASN A 194 -2.70 -36.92 -4.26
C ASN A 194 -2.86 -35.41 -3.89
N SER A 195 -3.42 -35.10 -2.74
CA SER A 195 -3.59 -33.71 -2.29
C SER A 195 -2.27 -32.96 -2.14
N LEU A 196 -1.24 -33.62 -1.62
CA LEU A 196 0.11 -33.05 -1.50
C LEU A 196 0.79 -32.88 -2.87
N SER A 197 0.62 -33.87 -3.78
CA SER A 197 1.16 -33.78 -5.14
C SER A 197 0.51 -32.64 -5.93
N ASP A 198 -0.80 -32.45 -5.80
CA ASP A 198 -1.51 -31.32 -6.41
C ASP A 198 -1.01 -29.98 -5.87
N ALA A 199 -0.81 -29.88 -4.55
CA ALA A 199 -0.26 -28.69 -3.93
C ALA A 199 1.15 -28.35 -4.45
N ILE A 200 2.03 -29.33 -4.56
CA ILE A 200 3.38 -29.19 -5.14
C ILE A 200 3.28 -28.70 -6.58
N SER A 201 2.42 -29.31 -7.41
CA SER A 201 2.26 -28.94 -8.82
C SER A 201 1.79 -27.47 -8.99
N VAL A 202 0.94 -26.98 -8.07
CA VAL A 202 0.52 -25.58 -8.09
C VAL A 202 1.68 -24.65 -7.70
N LEU A 203 2.46 -25.01 -6.68
CA LEU A 203 3.63 -24.24 -6.25
C LEU A 203 4.71 -24.19 -7.34
N ASP A 204 5.03 -25.31 -7.99
CA ASP A 204 5.99 -25.36 -9.09
C ASP A 204 5.58 -24.43 -10.23
N ARG A 205 4.30 -24.42 -10.59
CA ARG A 205 3.77 -23.50 -11.62
C ARG A 205 3.92 -22.03 -11.21
N ILE A 206 3.72 -21.71 -9.93
CA ILE A 206 3.91 -20.34 -9.42
C ILE A 206 5.38 -19.95 -9.54
N ILE A 207 6.31 -20.84 -9.18
CA ILE A 207 7.76 -20.60 -9.24
C ILE A 207 8.22 -20.41 -10.69
N GLU A 208 7.82 -21.29 -11.61
CA GLU A 208 8.16 -21.14 -13.03
C GLU A 208 7.66 -19.82 -13.65
N ASN A 209 6.47 -19.39 -13.27
CA ASN A 209 5.92 -18.10 -13.75
C ASN A 209 6.63 -16.90 -13.14
N TYR A 210 7.17 -17.03 -11.91
CA TYR A 210 7.95 -15.97 -11.27
C TYR A 210 9.23 -15.65 -12.06
N ASP A 211 9.99 -16.66 -12.45
CA ASP A 211 11.24 -16.49 -13.20
C ASP A 211 11.00 -15.80 -14.55
N ARG A 212 9.91 -16.15 -15.23
CA ARG A 212 9.49 -15.47 -16.47
C ARG A 212 9.08 -14.02 -16.22
N GLY A 213 8.44 -13.73 -15.09
CA GLY A 213 8.01 -12.39 -14.69
C GLY A 213 9.18 -11.45 -14.35
N LEU A 214 10.29 -11.98 -13.85
CA LEU A 214 11.45 -11.20 -13.46
C LEU A 214 12.06 -10.41 -14.64
N VAL A 215 12.05 -10.99 -15.82
CA VAL A 215 12.53 -10.35 -17.05
C VAL A 215 11.69 -9.09 -17.39
N PHE A 216 10.38 -9.13 -17.14
CA PHE A 216 9.51 -7.96 -17.38
C PHE A 216 9.69 -6.85 -16.33
N LYS A 217 10.15 -7.21 -15.12
CA LYS A 217 10.39 -6.26 -14.03
C LYS A 217 11.76 -5.59 -14.13
N SER A 218 12.82 -6.38 -14.36
CA SER A 218 14.21 -5.91 -14.39
C SER A 218 14.69 -5.50 -15.77
N GLY A 219 13.97 -5.90 -16.84
CA GLY A 219 14.46 -5.76 -18.20
C GLY A 219 15.57 -6.76 -18.54
N ILE A 220 16.16 -6.58 -19.70
CA ILE A 220 17.31 -7.37 -20.18
C ILE A 220 18.45 -6.41 -20.48
N ASP A 221 19.58 -6.61 -19.84
CA ASP A 221 20.80 -5.90 -20.15
C ASP A 221 21.27 -6.26 -21.56
N THR A 222 21.22 -5.29 -22.48
CA THR A 222 21.59 -5.52 -23.87
C THR A 222 22.87 -4.74 -24.21
N CYS A 223 23.90 -5.45 -24.65
CA CYS A 223 25.14 -4.85 -25.13
C CYS A 223 25.18 -4.92 -26.67
N ILE A 224 25.31 -3.75 -27.33
CA ILE A 224 25.53 -3.66 -28.77
C ILE A 224 27.03 -3.56 -29.01
N ALA A 225 27.66 -4.64 -29.45
CA ALA A 225 29.09 -4.71 -29.77
C ALA A 225 29.29 -4.66 -31.28
N GLY A 226 30.37 -3.94 -31.73
CA GLY A 226 30.71 -3.84 -33.15
C GLY A 226 31.92 -2.91 -33.37
N LYS A 227 32.47 -2.95 -34.57
CA LYS A 227 33.57 -2.02 -34.99
C LYS A 227 33.09 -0.57 -35.00
N PRO A 228 33.98 0.42 -34.90
CA PRO A 228 33.63 1.84 -35.10
C PRO A 228 32.93 2.06 -36.45
N ASN A 229 31.93 2.96 -36.48
CA ASN A 229 31.21 3.40 -37.68
C ASN A 229 30.35 2.33 -38.38
N VAL A 230 29.88 1.31 -37.68
CA VAL A 230 28.94 0.28 -38.20
C VAL A 230 27.47 0.51 -37.77
N GLY A 231 27.12 1.72 -37.36
CA GLY A 231 25.74 2.10 -37.02
C GLY A 231 25.24 1.56 -35.65
N LYS A 232 26.09 1.63 -34.63
CA LYS A 232 25.70 1.30 -33.26
C LYS A 232 24.71 2.27 -32.69
#